data_6cab4e00385fecf5ca1f5d67c57ee3bc
#
_entry.id   6cab4e00385fecf5ca1f5d67c57ee3bc
#
_cell.length_a   1.000
_cell.length_b   1.000
_cell.length_c   1.000
_cell.angle_alpha   90.00
_cell.angle_beta   90.00
_cell.angle_gamma   90.00
#
_symmetry.space_group_name_H-M   'P 1'
#
loop_
_entity.id
_entity.type
_entity.pdbx_description
1 polymer ?
#
loop_
_entity_poly.entity_id
_entity_poly.type
_entity_poly.pdbx_seq_one_letter_code
_entity_poly.pdbx_strand_id
1 'polypeptide(L)'
;MDKNKTRKTFGSLPPKYNFSLNPYPEIRFSKCPDCQNKTGQRKIPLLIHVDPKILIALNYTNRYCKLCDILIGHKHEIEHHLTEKFLEIDREIIGNNYLVFGTVEKKAWRENMNHPKPFDEMRQHIHDFISFQNIRMAMAGWFPKGQSPPVMEPPPSIKWVKK
;
A
#
# COMPACT_ATOMS: atom_id res chain seq x y z
N MET A 1 20.07 26.56 -2.59
CA MET A 1 19.11 25.45 -2.74
C MET A 1 19.87 24.15 -2.79
N ASP A 2 19.66 23.35 -1.79
CA ASP A 2 20.41 22.09 -1.67
C ASP A 2 19.80 21.02 -2.56
N LYS A 3 20.38 20.84 -3.75
CA LYS A 3 19.91 19.86 -4.72
C LYS A 3 20.21 18.43 -4.31
N ASN A 4 21.01 18.24 -3.27
CA ASN A 4 21.43 16.93 -2.80
C ASN A 4 20.77 16.54 -1.47
N LYS A 5 19.69 17.22 -1.09
CA LYS A 5 19.01 16.91 0.15
C LYS A 5 18.38 15.52 0.04
N THR A 6 19.03 14.55 0.66
CA THR A 6 18.53 13.19 0.66
C THR A 6 17.22 13.12 1.43
N ARG A 7 16.20 12.56 0.83
CA ARG A 7 14.94 12.30 1.50
C ARG A 7 15.20 11.36 2.69
N LYS A 8 14.70 11.74 3.85
CA LYS A 8 14.78 10.85 5.01
C LYS A 8 13.83 9.67 4.78
N THR A 9 14.36 8.47 4.86
CA THR A 9 13.58 7.26 4.72
C THR A 9 13.59 6.47 6.03
N PHE A 10 12.55 5.72 6.27
CA PHE A 10 12.47 4.84 7.41
C PHE A 10 13.42 3.65 7.25
N GLY A 11 13.40 3.04 6.08
CA GLY A 11 14.27 1.91 5.75
C GLY A 11 15.65 2.37 5.32
N SER A 12 16.64 1.49 5.48
CA SER A 12 18.01 1.78 5.09
C SER A 12 18.28 1.58 3.61
N LEU A 13 17.41 0.84 2.92
CA LEU A 13 17.57 0.60 1.49
C LEU A 13 16.98 1.78 0.68
N PRO A 14 17.46 1.99 -0.56
CA PRO A 14 16.90 3.04 -1.40
C PRO A 14 15.40 2.86 -1.61
N PRO A 15 14.63 3.95 -1.74
CA PRO A 15 13.21 3.86 -2.04
C PRO A 15 12.96 3.03 -3.30
N LYS A 16 11.91 2.23 -3.27
CA LYS A 16 11.57 1.32 -4.36
C LYS A 16 10.06 1.24 -4.50
N TYR A 17 9.59 1.22 -5.74
CA TYR A 17 8.19 1.20 -6.14
C TYR A 17 7.45 2.49 -5.83
N ASN A 18 6.54 2.83 -6.71
CA ASN A 18 5.46 3.76 -6.44
C ASN A 18 4.28 2.93 -5.95
N PHE A 19 3.54 3.42 -5.00
CA PHE A 19 2.40 2.68 -4.43
C PHE A 19 1.13 3.48 -4.60
N SER A 20 0.08 2.79 -5.06
CA SER A 20 -1.26 3.38 -5.18
C SER A 20 -2.24 2.52 -4.41
N LEU A 21 -3.07 3.16 -3.60
CA LEU A 21 -4.12 2.47 -2.86
C LEU A 21 -5.44 2.60 -3.59
N ASN A 22 -6.04 1.46 -3.93
CA ASN A 22 -7.31 1.39 -4.64
C ASN A 22 -8.46 1.31 -3.64
N PRO A 23 -9.29 2.37 -3.49
CA PRO A 23 -10.42 2.35 -2.58
C PRO A 23 -11.71 1.78 -3.21
N TYR A 24 -11.68 1.42 -4.47
CA TYR A 24 -12.87 0.94 -5.20
C TYR A 24 -12.93 -0.59 -5.13
N PRO A 25 -13.83 -1.17 -4.34
CA PRO A 25 -13.83 -2.62 -4.12
C PRO A 25 -14.13 -3.45 -5.37
N GLU A 26 -14.82 -2.88 -6.35
CA GLU A 26 -15.21 -3.59 -7.56
C GLU A 26 -14.24 -3.40 -8.73
N ILE A 27 -13.25 -2.52 -8.60
CA ILE A 27 -12.29 -2.25 -9.65
C ILE A 27 -10.97 -2.94 -9.30
N ARG A 28 -10.47 -3.78 -10.21
CA ARG A 28 -9.27 -4.57 -9.95
C ARG A 28 -8.00 -4.08 -10.64
N PHE A 29 -8.10 -3.06 -11.48
CA PHE A 29 -6.97 -2.51 -12.21
C PHE A 29 -6.14 -3.57 -12.95
N SER A 30 -6.82 -4.38 -13.74
CA SER A 30 -6.14 -5.28 -14.67
C SER A 30 -5.35 -4.50 -15.73
N LYS A 31 -5.67 -3.22 -15.90
CA LYS A 31 -4.89 -2.26 -16.68
C LYS A 31 -4.42 -1.15 -15.75
N CYS A 32 -3.19 -0.69 -15.98
CA CYS A 32 -2.62 0.40 -15.17
C CYS A 32 -3.43 1.68 -15.36
N PRO A 33 -3.83 2.36 -14.27
CA PRO A 33 -4.57 3.61 -14.41
C PRO A 33 -3.74 4.75 -15.03
N ASP A 34 -2.41 4.67 -14.99
CA ASP A 34 -1.56 5.71 -15.54
C ASP A 34 -1.21 5.49 -17.01
N CYS A 35 -0.80 4.27 -17.39
CA CYS A 35 -0.31 3.98 -18.74
C CYS A 35 -1.22 3.07 -19.54
N GLN A 36 -2.27 2.52 -18.97
CA GLN A 36 -3.24 1.63 -19.62
C GLN A 36 -2.68 0.27 -20.07
N ASN A 37 -1.45 -0.04 -19.74
CA ASN A 37 -0.88 -1.34 -20.04
C ASN A 37 -1.38 -2.39 -19.05
N LYS A 38 -1.37 -3.65 -19.49
CA LYS A 38 -1.80 -4.75 -18.66
C LYS A 38 -0.92 -4.87 -17.41
N THR A 39 -1.54 -5.02 -16.26
CA THR A 39 -0.82 -5.24 -15.01
C THR A 39 -0.65 -6.73 -14.75
N GLY A 40 0.39 -7.07 -13.99
CA GLY A 40 0.58 -8.41 -13.47
C GLY A 40 0.28 -8.46 -11.97
N GLN A 41 0.69 -9.54 -11.35
CA GLN A 41 0.58 -9.71 -9.90
C GLN A 41 1.97 -9.78 -9.29
N ARG A 42 2.12 -9.21 -8.11
CA ARG A 42 3.38 -9.29 -7.37
C ARG A 42 3.10 -9.44 -5.88
N LYS A 43 3.48 -10.57 -5.33
CA LYS A 43 3.36 -10.83 -3.90
C LYS A 43 4.61 -10.36 -3.19
N ILE A 44 4.46 -9.40 -2.30
CA ILE A 44 5.59 -8.81 -1.58
C ILE A 44 5.12 -8.36 -0.19
N PRO A 45 5.98 -8.47 0.84
CA PRO A 45 5.60 -7.97 2.17
C PRO A 45 5.50 -6.46 2.17
N LEU A 46 4.31 -5.95 2.43
CA LEU A 46 4.06 -4.52 2.60
C LEU A 46 4.34 -4.14 4.04
N LEU A 47 5.02 -3.04 4.25
CA LEU A 47 5.27 -2.51 5.58
C LEU A 47 4.18 -1.50 5.91
N ILE A 48 3.46 -1.76 6.99
CA ILE A 48 2.29 -0.96 7.38
C ILE A 48 2.47 -0.47 8.81
N HIS A 49 2.33 0.85 8.97
CA HIS A 49 2.27 1.47 10.28
C HIS A 49 0.81 1.61 10.68
N VAL A 50 0.45 1.13 11.85
CA VAL A 50 -0.90 1.26 12.39
C VAL A 50 -0.81 2.03 13.71
N ASP A 51 -1.64 3.07 13.85
CA ASP A 51 -1.61 3.87 15.07
C ASP A 51 -1.91 3.02 16.30
N PRO A 52 -1.28 3.32 17.45
CA PRO A 52 -0.36 4.46 17.68
C PRO A 52 1.09 4.22 17.27
N LYS A 53 1.62 3.00 17.42
CA LYS A 53 3.04 2.72 17.14
C LYS A 53 3.29 1.26 16.74
N ILE A 54 2.42 0.73 15.93
CA ILE A 54 2.52 -0.68 15.54
C ILE A 54 3.01 -0.77 14.10
N LEU A 55 4.05 -1.59 13.89
CA LEU A 55 4.55 -1.90 12.56
C LEU A 55 4.31 -3.36 12.26
N ILE A 56 3.72 -3.64 11.12
CA ILE A 56 3.54 -5.00 10.67
C ILE A 56 3.97 -5.14 9.22
N ALA A 57 4.35 -6.35 8.84
CA ALA A 57 4.65 -6.70 7.47
C ALA A 57 3.56 -7.66 6.99
N LEU A 58 2.84 -7.24 5.95
CA LEU A 58 1.77 -8.04 5.36
C LEU A 58 2.19 -8.54 3.99
N ASN A 59 2.40 -9.86 3.87
CA ASN A 59 2.77 -10.45 2.59
C ASN A 59 1.54 -10.54 1.69
N TYR A 60 1.39 -9.56 0.80
CA TYR A 60 0.18 -9.31 0.05
C TYR A 60 0.43 -9.37 -1.45
N THR A 61 -0.53 -9.91 -2.21
CA THR A 61 -0.45 -9.96 -3.66
C THR A 61 -1.04 -8.68 -4.25
N ASN A 62 -0.15 -7.80 -4.72
CA ASN A 62 -0.53 -6.55 -5.35
C ASN A 62 -0.73 -6.71 -6.84
N ARG A 63 -1.49 -5.81 -7.47
CA ARG A 63 -1.36 -5.59 -8.91
C ARG A 63 -0.09 -4.79 -9.13
N TYR A 64 0.59 -5.05 -10.24
CA TYR A 64 1.87 -4.39 -10.52
C TYR A 64 1.97 -3.97 -11.98
N CYS A 65 2.26 -2.70 -12.22
CA CYS A 65 2.59 -2.20 -13.55
C CYS A 65 4.11 -2.13 -13.69
N LYS A 66 4.63 -2.97 -14.56
CA LYS A 66 6.06 -3.07 -14.79
C LYS A 66 6.63 -1.79 -15.42
N LEU A 67 5.86 -1.13 -16.28
CA LEU A 67 6.32 0.08 -16.97
C LEU A 67 6.38 1.29 -16.05
N CYS A 68 5.38 1.45 -15.20
CA CYS A 68 5.31 2.59 -14.27
C CYS A 68 5.96 2.29 -12.93
N ASP A 69 6.32 1.03 -12.69
CA ASP A 69 6.86 0.56 -11.41
C ASP A 69 5.92 0.90 -10.25
N ILE A 70 4.64 0.60 -10.45
CA ILE A 70 3.58 0.88 -9.48
C ILE A 70 3.03 -0.41 -8.92
N LEU A 71 3.00 -0.49 -7.58
CA LEU A 71 2.23 -1.50 -6.87
C LEU A 71 0.87 -0.91 -6.55
N ILE A 72 -0.19 -1.66 -6.81
CA ILE A 72 -1.56 -1.24 -6.52
C ILE A 72 -2.14 -2.18 -5.48
N GLY A 73 -2.41 -1.65 -4.30
CA GLY A 73 -3.02 -2.40 -3.21
C GLY A 73 -4.51 -2.14 -3.15
N HIS A 74 -5.29 -3.20 -2.95
CA HIS A 74 -6.74 -3.09 -2.82
C HIS A 74 -7.08 -2.80 -1.36
N LYS A 75 -7.62 -1.62 -1.11
CA LYS A 75 -7.86 -1.12 0.25
C LYS A 75 -8.68 -2.08 1.10
N HIS A 76 -9.78 -2.59 0.55
CA HIS A 76 -10.67 -3.49 1.30
C HIS A 76 -10.00 -4.83 1.63
N GLU A 77 -9.20 -5.36 0.72
CA GLU A 77 -8.48 -6.61 0.97
C GLU A 77 -7.40 -6.41 2.04
N ILE A 78 -6.65 -5.32 1.96
CA ILE A 78 -5.63 -5.00 2.95
C ILE A 78 -6.27 -4.84 4.33
N GLU A 79 -7.38 -4.11 4.40
CA GLU A 79 -8.08 -3.89 5.68
C GLU A 79 -8.66 -5.18 6.24
N HIS A 80 -9.12 -6.08 5.37
CA HIS A 80 -9.58 -7.40 5.80
C HIS A 80 -8.44 -8.21 6.45
N HIS A 81 -7.28 -8.21 5.82
CA HIS A 81 -6.10 -8.90 6.38
C HIS A 81 -5.64 -8.26 7.68
N LEU A 82 -5.69 -6.92 7.77
CA LEU A 82 -5.36 -6.23 9.01
C LEU A 82 -6.33 -6.62 10.14
N THR A 83 -7.61 -6.69 9.83
CA THR A 83 -8.62 -7.10 10.79
C THR A 83 -8.33 -8.50 11.32
N GLU A 84 -8.09 -9.46 10.44
CA GLU A 84 -7.77 -10.83 10.85
C GLU A 84 -6.54 -10.86 11.77
N LYS A 85 -5.52 -10.09 11.42
CA LYS A 85 -4.28 -10.04 12.19
C LYS A 85 -4.51 -9.49 13.59
N PHE A 86 -5.23 -8.37 13.69
CA PHE A 86 -5.44 -7.70 14.97
C PHE A 86 -6.53 -8.35 15.82
N LEU A 87 -7.37 -9.20 15.25
CA LEU A 87 -8.25 -10.06 16.03
C LEU A 87 -7.45 -10.98 16.95
N GLU A 88 -6.28 -11.38 16.52
CA GLU A 88 -5.40 -12.25 17.28
C GLU A 88 -4.47 -11.47 18.22
N ILE A 89 -4.00 -10.29 17.78
CA ILE A 89 -3.00 -9.53 18.52
C ILE A 89 -3.63 -8.56 19.52
N ASP A 90 -4.50 -7.67 19.03
CA ASP A 90 -5.14 -6.64 19.85
C ASP A 90 -6.34 -6.06 19.12
N ARG A 91 -7.52 -6.43 19.56
CA ARG A 91 -8.79 -6.03 18.93
C ARG A 91 -9.06 -4.54 18.98
N GLU A 92 -8.48 -3.83 19.92
CA GLU A 92 -8.72 -2.39 20.07
C GLU A 92 -8.04 -1.58 18.97
N ILE A 93 -7.05 -2.16 18.30
CA ILE A 93 -6.36 -1.50 17.19
C ILE A 93 -7.22 -1.48 15.92
N ILE A 94 -8.18 -2.40 15.81
CA ILE A 94 -9.02 -2.50 14.60
C ILE A 94 -9.76 -1.19 14.35
N GLY A 95 -9.57 -0.64 13.16
CA GLY A 95 -10.19 0.62 12.77
C GLY A 95 -9.30 1.84 12.94
N ASN A 96 -8.13 1.70 13.55
CA ASN A 96 -7.20 2.82 13.70
C ASN A 96 -6.62 3.23 12.34
N ASN A 97 -6.11 4.45 12.27
CA ASN A 97 -5.45 4.93 11.06
C ASN A 97 -4.21 4.10 10.78
N TYR A 98 -3.94 3.86 9.52
CA TYR A 98 -2.77 3.12 9.09
C TYR A 98 -2.16 3.74 7.84
N LEU A 99 -0.90 3.44 7.59
CA LEU A 99 -0.18 3.90 6.41
C LEU A 99 0.66 2.77 5.86
N VAL A 100 0.45 2.43 4.59
CA VAL A 100 1.32 1.50 3.86
C VAL A 100 2.45 2.34 3.28
N PHE A 101 3.67 2.15 3.76
CA PHE A 101 4.74 3.10 3.39
C PHE A 101 5.97 2.48 2.76
N GLY A 102 6.03 1.16 2.67
CA GLY A 102 7.19 0.53 2.07
C GLY A 102 7.03 -0.97 1.91
N THR A 103 8.15 -1.62 1.59
CA THR A 103 8.22 -3.07 1.44
C THR A 103 9.41 -3.61 2.21
N VAL A 104 9.31 -4.89 2.60
CA VAL A 104 10.41 -5.61 3.21
C VAL A 104 10.91 -6.64 2.21
N GLU A 105 12.23 -6.82 2.13
CA GLU A 105 12.78 -7.86 1.28
C GLU A 105 12.21 -9.21 1.67
N LYS A 106 11.73 -9.96 0.70
CA LYS A 106 11.01 -11.22 0.94
C LYS A 106 11.86 -12.24 1.70
N LYS A 107 13.12 -12.34 1.35
CA LYS A 107 14.04 -13.25 2.04
C LYS A 107 14.20 -12.89 3.51
N ALA A 108 14.39 -11.60 3.80
CA ALA A 108 14.54 -11.14 5.18
C ALA A 108 13.25 -11.33 5.97
N TRP A 109 12.10 -11.09 5.34
CA TRP A 109 10.80 -11.32 5.98
C TRP A 109 10.62 -12.78 6.36
N ARG A 110 10.96 -13.71 5.47
CA ARG A 110 10.89 -15.16 5.76
C ARG A 110 11.80 -15.56 6.90
N GLU A 111 13.04 -15.08 6.87
CA GLU A 111 14.01 -15.37 7.92
C GLU A 111 13.55 -14.83 9.27
N ASN A 112 12.96 -13.65 9.28
CA ASN A 112 12.46 -13.03 10.52
C ASN A 112 11.29 -13.81 11.14
N MET A 113 10.49 -14.49 10.33
CA MET A 113 9.41 -15.32 10.84
C MET A 113 9.92 -16.53 11.63
N ASN A 114 11.04 -17.09 11.20
CA ASN A 114 11.65 -18.26 11.85
C ASN A 114 12.61 -17.86 12.96
N HIS A 115 13.34 -16.76 12.75
CA HIS A 115 14.35 -16.24 13.67
C HIS A 115 14.16 -14.74 13.82
N PRO A 116 13.26 -14.30 14.73
CA PRO A 116 12.99 -12.87 14.89
C PRO A 116 14.26 -12.07 15.17
N LYS A 117 14.41 -10.97 14.46
CA LYS A 117 15.58 -10.09 14.55
C LYS A 117 15.20 -8.75 15.18
N PRO A 118 16.18 -8.07 15.82
CA PRO A 118 15.94 -6.74 16.33
C PRO A 118 15.46 -5.78 15.23
N PHE A 119 14.67 -4.80 15.62
CA PHE A 119 14.10 -3.83 14.71
C PHE A 119 15.16 -3.10 13.86
N ASP A 120 16.25 -2.68 14.49
CA ASP A 120 17.31 -1.95 13.78
C ASP A 120 17.93 -2.82 12.67
N GLU A 121 18.02 -4.10 12.89
CA GLU A 121 18.53 -5.04 11.89
C GLU A 121 17.55 -5.21 10.74
N MET A 122 16.24 -5.25 11.03
CA MET A 122 15.22 -5.36 10.01
C MET A 122 15.15 -4.14 9.11
N ARG A 123 15.45 -2.94 9.64
CA ARG A 123 15.46 -1.72 8.84
C ARG A 123 16.42 -1.80 7.64
N GLN A 124 17.48 -2.61 7.74
CA GLN A 124 18.43 -2.79 6.66
C GLN A 124 17.84 -3.51 5.45
N HIS A 125 16.63 -4.05 5.58
CA HIS A 125 15.94 -4.79 4.52
C HIS A 125 14.64 -4.11 4.09
N ILE A 126 14.47 -2.85 4.44
CA ILE A 126 13.24 -2.11 4.16
C ILE A 126 13.50 -1.05 3.08
N HIS A 127 12.62 -1.05 2.07
CA HIS A 127 12.54 0.00 1.06
C HIS A 127 11.28 0.81 1.31
N ASP A 128 11.42 2.11 1.53
CA ASP A 128 10.27 3.00 1.53
C ASP A 128 9.73 3.11 0.11
N PHE A 129 8.46 3.46 -0.05
CA PHE A 129 7.93 3.76 -1.37
C PHE A 129 8.51 5.09 -1.91
N ILE A 130 8.71 5.15 -3.23
CA ILE A 130 9.12 6.38 -3.90
C ILE A 130 8.02 7.42 -3.78
N SER A 131 6.77 6.98 -3.99
CA SER A 131 5.59 7.82 -3.88
C SER A 131 4.41 6.99 -3.39
N PHE A 132 3.45 7.67 -2.79
CA PHE A 132 2.18 7.08 -2.35
C PHE A 132 1.05 7.95 -2.84
N GLN A 133 0.02 7.33 -3.43
CA GLN A 133 -1.17 8.07 -3.84
C GLN A 133 -2.41 7.21 -3.70
N ASN A 134 -3.52 7.89 -3.41
CA ASN A 134 -4.84 7.27 -3.45
C ASN A 134 -5.39 7.41 -4.87
N ILE A 135 -5.88 6.31 -5.43
CA ILE A 135 -6.43 6.32 -6.77
C ILE A 135 -7.80 6.99 -6.75
N ARG A 136 -8.02 7.90 -7.68
CA ARG A 136 -9.32 8.54 -7.90
C ARG A 136 -9.73 8.31 -9.34
N MET A 137 -10.94 7.78 -9.52
CA MET A 137 -11.48 7.47 -10.85
C MET A 137 -12.54 8.49 -11.22
N ALA A 138 -12.48 8.99 -12.45
CA ALA A 138 -13.53 9.84 -12.98
C ALA A 138 -14.75 9.00 -13.36
N MET A 139 -15.92 9.58 -13.22
CA MET A 139 -17.16 8.92 -13.64
C MET A 139 -17.18 8.77 -15.16
N ALA A 140 -17.64 7.61 -15.63
CA ALA A 140 -17.80 7.37 -17.06
C ALA A 140 -18.97 8.22 -17.59
N GLY A 141 -18.86 8.69 -18.83
CA GLY A 141 -19.92 9.46 -19.48
C GLY A 141 -19.38 10.55 -20.37
N TRP A 142 -20.31 11.26 -20.98
CA TRP A 142 -19.97 12.41 -21.83
C TRP A 142 -20.18 13.69 -21.02
N PHE A 143 -19.19 14.57 -21.07
CA PHE A 143 -19.25 15.85 -20.35
C PHE A 143 -18.92 16.99 -21.32
N PRO A 144 -19.60 18.14 -21.19
CA PRO A 144 -19.33 19.28 -22.06
C PRO A 144 -17.88 19.74 -22.01
N LYS A 145 -17.41 20.27 -23.11
CA LYS A 145 -16.07 20.83 -23.20
C LYS A 145 -15.87 21.91 -22.13
N GLY A 146 -14.78 21.83 -21.42
CA GLY A 146 -14.49 22.76 -20.32
C GLY A 146 -14.95 22.31 -18.96
N GLN A 147 -15.67 21.19 -18.87
CA GLN A 147 -16.06 20.58 -17.60
C GLN A 147 -15.26 19.32 -17.36
N SER A 148 -14.72 19.18 -16.15
CA SER A 148 -14.06 17.96 -15.76
C SER A 148 -15.09 16.92 -15.32
N PRO A 149 -14.91 15.64 -15.68
CA PRO A 149 -15.78 14.59 -15.17
C PRO A 149 -15.73 14.54 -13.64
N PRO A 150 -16.89 14.38 -12.96
CA PRO A 150 -16.86 14.22 -11.51
C PRO A 150 -16.11 12.95 -11.11
N VAL A 151 -15.48 13.00 -9.96
CA VAL A 151 -14.77 11.86 -9.41
C VAL A 151 -15.78 10.88 -8.82
N MET A 152 -15.58 9.57 -9.12
CA MET A 152 -16.38 8.53 -8.49
C MET A 152 -16.00 8.47 -7.00
N GLU A 153 -17.00 8.60 -6.13
CA GLU A 153 -16.74 8.48 -4.70
C GLU A 153 -16.64 7.01 -4.32
N PRO A 154 -15.58 6.60 -3.61
CA PRO A 154 -15.51 5.25 -3.10
C PRO A 154 -16.53 5.05 -1.98
N PRO A 155 -16.90 3.79 -1.68
CA PRO A 155 -17.78 3.53 -0.54
C PRO A 155 -17.23 4.13 0.74
N PRO A 156 -18.10 4.56 1.67
CA PRO A 156 -17.64 5.08 2.95
C PRO A 156 -16.78 4.04 3.68
N SER A 157 -15.76 4.53 4.36
CA SER A 157 -14.87 3.66 5.12
C SER A 157 -15.64 3.05 6.29
N ILE A 158 -15.64 1.73 6.39
CA ILE A 158 -16.21 1.01 7.53
C ILE A 158 -15.20 0.79 8.63
N LYS A 159 -14.11 1.55 8.60
CA LYS A 159 -13.03 1.49 9.60
C LYS A 159 -12.63 0.06 9.90
N TRP A 160 -12.17 -0.60 8.85
CA TRP A 160 -11.88 -2.03 8.76
C TRP A 160 -13.19 -2.83 8.91
N VAL A 161 -13.06 -4.14 8.97
CA VAL A 161 -14.25 -4.97 9.09
C VAL A 161 -14.51 -5.19 10.57
N LYS A 162 -15.58 -4.57 11.06
CA LYS A 162 -15.99 -4.84 12.44
C LYS A 162 -16.58 -6.24 12.54
N LYS A 163 -16.37 -6.83 13.65
CA LYS A 163 -16.95 -8.13 13.96
C LYS A 163 -18.44 -8.06 14.13
#